data_2f2f4cd6d784d723822e74ff5c22f437
#
_entry.id   2f2f4cd6d784d723822e74ff5c22f437
#
_cell.length_a   1.000
_cell.length_b   1.000
_cell.length_c   1.000
_cell.angle_alpha   90.00
_cell.angle_beta   90.00
_cell.angle_gamma   90.00
#
_symmetry.space_group_name_H-M   'P 1'
#
loop_
_entity.id
_entity.type
_entity.pdbx_description
1 polymer ?
#
loop_
_entity_poly.entity_id
_entity_poly.type
_entity_poly.pdbx_seq_one_letter_code
_entity_poly.pdbx_strand_id
1 'polypeptide(L)'
;GQWVALGDPTDSACAVAGWKINGDVHKFAQRHSRLHEFFFDTKRKRMSVIHEYEGERWIFSKGGAGGYIDLVEWKVSGDEIVPIEPQDFDKAAEANKDMAGKAMRVLALCARRLDDDEDIYDMEKIESGFIFLGLIGIMDPPRPEVKEAIEICQNAGIKVKMITGDQQFTATAIGKELGITDGGIPAVNGSSIIKFNEAEMNEAATNSTIFSRVTPDQKMRIVSSLQNQGEIVAMTGDGVNDAPALSRANIGIAMGISGTDVAKDAADMVLQDDNFANIVNAVEEGRNCLLYTSDAADDC
;
A
#
# COMPACT_ATOMS: atom_id res chain seq x y z
N GLY A 1 -20.19 6.99 -16.86
CA GLY A 1 -19.15 7.77 -16.22
C GLY A 1 -18.40 6.89 -15.25
N GLN A 2 -17.09 7.02 -15.19
CA GLN A 2 -16.28 6.33 -14.17
C GLN A 2 -16.41 7.11 -12.85
N TRP A 3 -16.66 6.41 -11.76
CA TRP A 3 -16.59 6.98 -10.42
C TRP A 3 -15.13 7.14 -10.03
N VAL A 4 -14.74 8.33 -9.59
CA VAL A 4 -13.41 8.62 -9.08
C VAL A 4 -13.54 8.99 -7.61
N ALA A 5 -12.81 8.30 -6.73
CA ALA A 5 -12.73 8.66 -5.33
C ALA A 5 -11.75 9.82 -5.16
N LEU A 6 -12.20 10.90 -4.50
CA LEU A 6 -11.38 12.08 -4.19
C LEU A 6 -11.18 12.16 -2.67
N GLY A 7 -9.94 12.34 -2.22
CA GLY A 7 -9.59 12.49 -0.80
C GLY A 7 -8.57 11.47 -0.33
N ASP A 8 -8.50 11.27 0.99
CA ASP A 8 -7.60 10.27 1.58
C ASP A 8 -7.95 8.86 1.07
N PRO A 9 -6.96 8.07 0.62
CA PRO A 9 -7.20 6.72 0.09
C PRO A 9 -7.90 5.78 1.08
N THR A 10 -7.64 5.93 2.38
CA THR A 10 -8.26 5.11 3.43
C THR A 10 -9.75 5.43 3.58
N ASP A 11 -10.10 6.71 3.52
CA ASP A 11 -11.50 7.17 3.59
C ASP A 11 -12.26 6.76 2.33
N SER A 12 -11.64 6.93 1.18
CA SER A 12 -12.16 6.50 -0.12
C SER A 12 -12.45 5.00 -0.15
N ALA A 13 -11.54 4.17 0.37
CA ALA A 13 -11.73 2.73 0.44
C ALA A 13 -12.91 2.34 1.35
N CYS A 14 -13.09 3.03 2.49
CA CYS A 14 -14.26 2.82 3.36
C CYS A 14 -15.57 3.20 2.65
N ALA A 15 -15.58 4.31 1.89
CA ALA A 15 -16.75 4.73 1.12
C ALA A 15 -17.07 3.72 0.00
N VAL A 16 -16.05 3.18 -0.68
CA VAL A 16 -16.22 2.12 -1.69
C VAL A 16 -16.78 0.84 -1.07
N ALA A 17 -16.32 0.45 0.13
CA ALA A 17 -16.88 -0.69 0.85
C ALA A 17 -18.37 -0.48 1.18
N GLY A 18 -18.72 0.69 1.69
CA GLY A 18 -20.11 1.06 1.94
C GLY A 18 -20.98 1.03 0.68
N TRP A 19 -20.42 1.52 -0.45
CA TRP A 19 -21.11 1.48 -1.74
C TRP A 19 -21.36 0.03 -2.24
N LYS A 20 -20.39 -0.86 -2.06
CA LYS A 20 -20.51 -2.28 -2.42
C LYS A 20 -21.59 -2.99 -1.60
N ILE A 21 -21.84 -2.57 -0.37
CA ILE A 21 -22.81 -3.18 0.55
C ILE A 21 -24.22 -2.61 0.33
N ASN A 22 -24.35 -1.28 0.33
CA ASN A 22 -25.64 -0.57 0.37
C ASN A 22 -25.95 0.26 -0.90
N GLY A 23 -25.09 0.27 -1.91
CA GLY A 23 -25.26 1.10 -3.10
C GLY A 23 -24.89 2.56 -2.85
N ASP A 24 -25.74 3.52 -3.20
CA ASP A 24 -25.43 4.93 -3.25
C ASP A 24 -25.16 5.57 -1.87
N VAL A 25 -23.88 5.64 -1.50
CA VAL A 25 -23.41 6.27 -0.23
C VAL A 25 -23.74 7.76 -0.15
N HIS A 26 -23.90 8.46 -1.28
CA HIS A 26 -24.29 9.87 -1.28
C HIS A 26 -25.73 10.05 -0.83
N LYS A 27 -26.63 9.19 -1.28
CA LYS A 27 -28.03 9.19 -0.81
C LYS A 27 -28.11 8.86 0.68
N PHE A 28 -27.26 7.94 1.15
CA PHE A 28 -27.16 7.62 2.56
C PHE A 28 -26.67 8.86 3.35
N ALA A 29 -25.59 9.49 2.96
CA ALA A 29 -25.03 10.66 3.62
C ALA A 29 -26.00 11.87 3.64
N GLN A 30 -26.83 12.06 2.60
CA GLN A 30 -27.85 13.12 2.56
C GLN A 30 -28.98 12.92 3.58
N ARG A 31 -29.25 11.67 3.98
CA ARG A 31 -30.31 11.34 4.97
C ARG A 31 -29.83 11.43 6.41
N HIS A 32 -28.51 11.41 6.62
CA HIS A 32 -27.91 11.35 7.95
C HIS A 32 -26.97 12.52 8.14
N SER A 33 -27.47 13.58 8.77
CA SER A 33 -26.73 14.83 8.99
C SER A 33 -25.51 14.60 9.87
N ARG A 34 -24.33 15.05 9.43
CA ARG A 34 -23.14 15.07 10.28
C ARG A 34 -23.26 16.21 11.27
N LEU A 35 -23.18 15.89 12.56
CA LEU A 35 -23.29 16.85 13.65
C LEU A 35 -21.92 17.35 14.11
N HIS A 36 -20.93 16.42 14.23
CA HIS A 36 -19.57 16.75 14.66
C HIS A 36 -18.55 15.74 14.12
N GLU A 37 -17.26 16.12 14.08
CA GLU A 37 -16.17 15.27 13.66
C GLU A 37 -14.94 15.50 14.54
N PHE A 38 -14.39 14.42 15.06
CA PHE A 38 -13.05 14.38 15.67
C PHE A 38 -12.08 13.83 14.65
N PHE A 39 -11.28 14.70 14.07
CA PHE A 39 -10.30 14.34 13.04
C PHE A 39 -9.32 13.28 13.54
N PHE A 40 -8.70 12.60 12.57
CA PHE A 40 -7.67 11.59 12.87
C PHE A 40 -6.53 12.21 13.68
N ASP A 41 -6.17 11.55 14.75
CA ASP A 41 -5.04 11.91 15.59
C ASP A 41 -4.07 10.74 15.73
N THR A 42 -2.78 11.01 15.57
CA THR A 42 -1.73 9.99 15.56
C THR A 42 -1.49 9.32 16.91
N LYS A 43 -1.84 10.00 18.02
CA LYS A 43 -1.73 9.43 19.37
C LYS A 43 -2.92 8.51 19.65
N ARG A 44 -4.13 8.98 19.29
CA ARG A 44 -5.37 8.19 19.42
C ARG A 44 -5.46 7.08 18.36
N LYS A 45 -4.82 7.25 17.21
CA LYS A 45 -4.84 6.35 16.04
C LYS A 45 -6.25 6.06 15.51
N ARG A 46 -7.17 7.00 15.69
CA ARG A 46 -8.58 6.91 15.27
C ARG A 46 -9.14 8.27 14.90
N MET A 47 -10.23 8.23 14.16
CA MET A 47 -11.13 9.36 13.94
C MET A 47 -12.55 8.94 14.28
N SER A 48 -13.40 9.90 14.63
CA SER A 48 -14.79 9.65 14.95
C SER A 48 -15.69 10.72 14.36
N VAL A 49 -16.87 10.32 13.90
CA VAL A 49 -17.90 11.23 13.39
C VAL A 49 -19.21 10.98 14.11
N ILE A 50 -19.94 12.06 14.39
CA ILE A 50 -21.25 12.00 15.00
C ILE A 50 -22.28 12.36 13.94
N HIS A 51 -23.24 11.47 13.77
CA HIS A 51 -24.36 11.63 12.86
C HIS A 51 -25.68 11.53 13.59
N GLU A 52 -26.69 12.22 13.06
CA GLU A 52 -28.08 11.89 13.32
C GLU A 52 -28.46 10.73 12.39
N TYR A 53 -28.84 9.61 12.99
CA TYR A 53 -29.23 8.37 12.30
C TYR A 53 -30.55 7.88 12.89
N GLU A 54 -31.61 7.82 12.06
CA GLU A 54 -32.98 7.40 12.45
C GLU A 54 -33.55 8.18 13.65
N GLY A 55 -33.21 9.47 13.76
CA GLY A 55 -33.67 10.35 14.84
C GLY A 55 -32.90 10.21 16.15
N GLU A 56 -31.83 9.42 16.16
CA GLU A 56 -30.93 9.26 17.29
C GLU A 56 -29.52 9.77 16.95
N ARG A 57 -28.76 10.15 17.97
CA ARG A 57 -27.36 10.54 17.78
C ARG A 57 -26.45 9.32 17.92
N TRP A 58 -25.63 9.11 16.91
CA TRP A 58 -24.66 8.01 16.88
C TRP A 58 -23.25 8.55 16.62
N ILE A 59 -22.27 8.05 17.39
CA ILE A 59 -20.86 8.20 17.07
C ILE A 59 -20.37 6.95 16.35
N PHE A 60 -19.72 7.17 15.20
CA PHE A 60 -19.04 6.12 14.43
C PHE A 60 -17.55 6.40 14.45
N SER A 61 -16.76 5.40 14.76
CA SER A 61 -15.31 5.53 14.87
C SER A 61 -14.60 4.48 14.05
N LYS A 62 -13.48 4.87 13.41
CA LYS A 62 -12.58 3.98 12.71
C LYS A 62 -11.12 4.28 13.07
N GLY A 63 -10.29 3.23 13.14
CA GLY A 63 -8.87 3.40 13.47
C GLY A 63 -8.13 2.08 13.63
N GLY A 64 -6.89 2.15 14.08
CA GLY A 64 -6.10 0.95 14.34
C GLY A 64 -6.71 0.07 15.42
N ALA A 65 -6.82 -1.23 15.17
CA ALA A 65 -7.52 -2.18 16.05
C ALA A 65 -7.04 -2.14 17.52
N GLY A 66 -5.73 -1.99 17.77
CA GLY A 66 -5.18 -1.87 19.12
C GLY A 66 -5.58 -0.61 19.90
N GLY A 67 -6.13 0.41 19.22
CA GLY A 67 -6.60 1.65 19.86
C GLY A 67 -7.99 1.57 20.48
N TYR A 68 -8.68 0.42 20.38
CA TYR A 68 -10.05 0.24 20.85
C TYR A 68 -10.20 -0.72 22.02
N ILE A 69 -9.16 -1.42 22.44
CA ILE A 69 -9.24 -2.47 23.47
C ILE A 69 -9.89 -1.97 24.76
N ASP A 70 -9.51 -0.76 25.21
CA ASP A 70 -10.03 -0.17 26.45
C ASP A 70 -11.32 0.66 26.25
N LEU A 71 -11.83 0.75 25.03
CA LEU A 71 -12.95 1.62 24.66
C LEU A 71 -14.21 0.84 24.26
N VAL A 72 -14.05 -0.43 23.95
CA VAL A 72 -15.13 -1.30 23.49
C VAL A 72 -15.69 -2.10 24.67
N GLU A 73 -16.99 -2.05 24.83
CA GLU A 73 -17.73 -2.80 25.87
C GLU A 73 -18.68 -3.83 25.26
N TRP A 74 -19.06 -3.62 24.00
CA TRP A 74 -20.08 -4.42 23.32
C TRP A 74 -19.59 -4.90 21.95
N LYS A 75 -20.23 -5.95 21.43
CA LYS A 75 -20.03 -6.43 20.05
C LYS A 75 -21.35 -6.79 19.41
N VAL A 76 -21.37 -6.83 18.09
CA VAL A 76 -22.48 -7.40 17.31
C VAL A 76 -22.32 -8.91 17.23
N SER A 77 -23.39 -9.65 17.52
CA SER A 77 -23.45 -11.11 17.42
C SER A 77 -24.79 -11.51 16.78
N GLY A 78 -24.77 -11.80 15.47
CA GLY A 78 -26.00 -11.90 14.68
C GLY A 78 -26.74 -10.57 14.64
N ASP A 79 -28.01 -10.58 15.06
CA ASP A 79 -28.85 -9.36 15.14
C ASP A 79 -28.85 -8.70 16.53
N GLU A 80 -28.03 -9.19 17.45
CA GLU A 80 -28.00 -8.72 18.83
C GLU A 80 -26.68 -8.00 19.16
N ILE A 81 -26.77 -7.04 20.12
CA ILE A 81 -25.63 -6.40 20.74
C ILE A 81 -25.40 -7.04 22.11
N VAL A 82 -24.24 -7.67 22.28
CA VAL A 82 -23.89 -8.39 23.50
C VAL A 82 -22.59 -7.86 24.11
N PRO A 83 -22.34 -8.04 25.41
CA PRO A 83 -21.06 -7.66 26.01
C PRO A 83 -19.88 -8.36 25.29
N ILE A 84 -18.78 -7.62 25.11
CA ILE A 84 -17.57 -8.20 24.53
C ILE A 84 -16.82 -9.00 25.59
N GLU A 85 -16.25 -10.12 25.20
CA GLU A 85 -15.49 -11.01 26.09
C GLU A 85 -13.99 -11.00 25.70
N PRO A 86 -13.07 -11.33 26.62
CA PRO A 86 -11.62 -11.35 26.32
C PRO A 86 -11.25 -12.20 25.10
N GLN A 87 -11.91 -13.35 24.91
CA GLN A 87 -11.69 -14.22 23.74
C GLN A 87 -12.06 -13.56 22.39
N ASP A 88 -12.90 -12.52 22.38
CA ASP A 88 -13.27 -11.82 21.17
C ASP A 88 -12.15 -10.88 20.71
N PHE A 89 -11.42 -10.30 21.66
CA PHE A 89 -10.20 -9.54 21.35
C PHE A 89 -9.11 -10.44 20.76
N ASP A 90 -8.96 -11.67 21.27
CA ASP A 90 -8.02 -12.64 20.71
C ASP A 90 -8.37 -12.99 19.26
N LYS A 91 -9.66 -13.27 18.98
CA LYS A 91 -10.15 -13.51 17.62
C LYS A 91 -9.94 -12.32 16.69
N ALA A 92 -10.23 -11.10 17.19
CA ALA A 92 -10.01 -9.89 16.41
C ALA A 92 -8.51 -9.66 16.12
N ALA A 93 -7.64 -9.95 17.10
CA ALA A 93 -6.19 -9.86 16.92
C ALA A 93 -5.67 -10.87 15.90
N GLU A 94 -6.18 -12.11 15.91
CA GLU A 94 -5.84 -13.14 14.94
C GLU A 94 -6.31 -12.75 13.53
N ALA A 95 -7.55 -12.29 13.38
CA ALA A 95 -8.08 -11.81 12.11
C ALA A 95 -7.30 -10.60 11.58
N ASN A 96 -6.93 -9.65 12.47
CA ASN A 96 -6.08 -8.52 12.12
C ASN A 96 -4.71 -8.98 11.61
N LYS A 97 -4.09 -9.97 12.28
CA LYS A 97 -2.80 -10.55 11.87
C LYS A 97 -2.90 -11.26 10.51
N ASP A 98 -3.97 -12.03 10.28
CA ASP A 98 -4.20 -12.72 9.00
C ASP A 98 -4.39 -11.72 7.84
N MET A 99 -5.23 -10.70 8.02
CA MET A 99 -5.42 -9.65 7.02
C MET A 99 -4.15 -8.82 6.79
N ALA A 100 -3.43 -8.45 7.85
CA ALA A 100 -2.15 -7.75 7.74
C ALA A 100 -1.09 -8.61 7.03
N GLY A 101 -1.10 -9.92 7.26
CA GLY A 101 -0.26 -10.89 6.54
C GLY A 101 -0.55 -10.97 5.04
N LYS A 102 -1.74 -10.55 4.62
CA LYS A 102 -2.16 -10.41 3.20
C LYS A 102 -1.95 -8.99 2.66
N ALA A 103 -1.08 -8.21 3.26
CA ALA A 103 -0.77 -6.82 2.88
C ALA A 103 -1.92 -5.82 3.05
N MET A 104 -2.95 -6.15 3.82
CA MET A 104 -4.06 -5.23 4.04
C MET A 104 -3.74 -4.25 5.18
N ARG A 105 -4.12 -2.99 5.00
CA ARG A 105 -4.25 -2.03 6.11
C ARG A 105 -5.56 -2.34 6.83
N VAL A 106 -5.48 -2.74 8.08
CA VAL A 106 -6.66 -3.15 8.85
C VAL A 106 -7.10 -2.03 9.77
N LEU A 107 -8.40 -1.72 9.72
CA LEU A 107 -9.06 -0.79 10.62
C LEU A 107 -10.16 -1.50 11.40
N ALA A 108 -10.29 -1.17 12.67
CA ALA A 108 -11.47 -1.48 13.46
C ALA A 108 -12.56 -0.43 13.20
N LEU A 109 -13.79 -0.90 13.14
CA LEU A 109 -14.99 -0.08 13.03
C LEU A 109 -15.80 -0.25 14.30
N CYS A 110 -16.18 0.87 14.90
CA CYS A 110 -16.95 0.92 16.15
C CYS A 110 -18.08 1.94 16.04
N ALA A 111 -19.13 1.73 16.80
CA ALA A 111 -20.23 2.69 16.91
C ALA A 111 -20.77 2.73 18.34
N ARG A 112 -21.40 3.83 18.71
CA ARG A 112 -22.17 3.95 19.96
C ARG A 112 -23.33 4.92 19.78
N ARG A 113 -24.48 4.60 20.33
CA ARG A 113 -25.57 5.55 20.48
C ARG A 113 -25.24 6.52 21.61
N LEU A 114 -25.47 7.81 21.38
CA LEU A 114 -25.28 8.87 22.37
C LEU A 114 -26.62 9.22 23.01
N ASP A 115 -26.60 9.45 24.30
CA ASP A 115 -27.78 9.97 25.01
C ASP A 115 -28.00 11.47 24.71
N ASP A 116 -29.23 11.94 24.83
CA ASP A 116 -29.60 13.32 24.45
C ASP A 116 -28.93 14.41 25.30
N ASP A 117 -28.51 14.10 26.49
CA ASP A 117 -27.82 14.98 27.41
C ASP A 117 -26.28 14.94 27.30
N GLU A 118 -25.72 14.04 26.48
CA GLU A 118 -24.25 13.97 26.27
C GLU A 118 -23.76 15.15 25.43
N ASP A 119 -22.66 15.76 25.90
CA ASP A 119 -21.96 16.83 25.18
C ASP A 119 -21.16 16.24 24.01
N ILE A 120 -21.63 16.48 22.79
CA ILE A 120 -20.99 15.98 21.57
C ILE A 120 -19.58 16.55 21.29
N TYR A 121 -19.14 17.54 22.06
CA TYR A 121 -17.80 18.13 21.96
C TYR A 121 -16.83 17.58 23.01
N ASP A 122 -17.30 16.80 24.00
CA ASP A 122 -16.47 16.17 25.02
C ASP A 122 -15.94 14.81 24.50
N MET A 123 -14.87 14.87 23.72
CA MET A 123 -14.27 13.71 23.06
C MET A 123 -13.92 12.58 24.04
N GLU A 124 -13.38 12.89 25.22
CA GLU A 124 -12.93 11.89 26.19
C GLU A 124 -14.09 11.06 26.75
N LYS A 125 -15.25 11.68 26.91
CA LYS A 125 -16.45 11.01 27.41
C LYS A 125 -17.15 10.20 26.35
N ILE A 126 -17.28 10.74 25.13
CA ILE A 126 -18.09 10.10 24.10
C ILE A 126 -17.33 9.03 23.32
N GLU A 127 -15.99 9.06 23.31
CA GLU A 127 -15.16 7.98 22.73
C GLU A 127 -14.94 6.83 23.73
N SER A 128 -16.00 6.30 24.34
CA SER A 128 -16.00 5.18 25.27
C SER A 128 -17.27 4.35 25.12
N GLY A 129 -17.30 3.14 25.67
CA GLY A 129 -18.49 2.26 25.64
C GLY A 129 -18.92 1.85 24.24
N PHE A 130 -17.98 1.71 23.31
CA PHE A 130 -18.25 1.39 21.93
C PHE A 130 -18.75 -0.04 21.74
N ILE A 131 -19.57 -0.21 20.71
CA ILE A 131 -19.94 -1.48 20.11
C ILE A 131 -18.91 -1.78 19.02
N PHE A 132 -18.20 -2.90 19.10
CA PHE A 132 -17.32 -3.38 18.06
C PHE A 132 -18.15 -3.95 16.89
N LEU A 133 -18.04 -3.32 15.73
CA LEU A 133 -18.74 -3.74 14.52
C LEU A 133 -17.94 -4.75 13.69
N GLY A 134 -16.59 -4.70 13.80
CA GLY A 134 -15.72 -5.59 13.06
C GLY A 134 -14.45 -4.92 12.57
N LEU A 135 -13.74 -5.65 11.71
CA LEU A 135 -12.52 -5.18 11.05
C LEU A 135 -12.77 -5.03 9.55
N ILE A 136 -12.16 -4.01 8.96
CA ILE A 136 -12.09 -3.83 7.51
C ILE A 136 -10.63 -3.86 7.07
N GLY A 137 -10.32 -4.73 6.09
CA GLY A 137 -9.02 -4.79 5.43
C GLY A 137 -9.06 -3.98 4.13
N ILE A 138 -8.14 -3.05 3.99
CA ILE A 138 -7.98 -2.17 2.84
C ILE A 138 -6.69 -2.56 2.14
N MET A 139 -6.75 -2.83 0.84
CA MET A 139 -5.60 -3.17 0.02
C MET A 139 -5.67 -2.36 -1.28
N ASP A 140 -4.51 -1.87 -1.70
CA ASP A 140 -4.32 -1.35 -3.05
C ASP A 140 -3.75 -2.51 -3.89
N PRO A 141 -4.57 -3.15 -4.74
CA PRO A 141 -4.14 -4.30 -5.50
C PRO A 141 -3.13 -3.89 -6.58
N PRO A 142 -2.16 -4.74 -6.91
CA PRO A 142 -1.34 -4.53 -8.08
C PRO A 142 -2.19 -4.41 -9.35
N ARG A 143 -1.72 -3.61 -10.31
CA ARG A 143 -2.40 -3.50 -11.61
C ARG A 143 -2.35 -4.86 -12.32
N PRO A 144 -3.46 -5.33 -12.93
CA PRO A 144 -3.55 -6.67 -13.52
C PRO A 144 -2.45 -6.96 -14.57
N GLU A 145 -2.11 -5.95 -15.38
CA GLU A 145 -1.11 -6.04 -16.46
C GLU A 145 0.34 -6.22 -15.96
N VAL A 146 0.63 -5.85 -14.70
CA VAL A 146 2.00 -5.90 -14.17
C VAL A 146 2.50 -7.31 -14.01
N LYS A 147 1.63 -8.25 -13.62
CA LYS A 147 2.02 -9.65 -13.45
C LYS A 147 2.51 -10.27 -14.77
N GLU A 148 1.74 -10.09 -15.84
CA GLU A 148 2.10 -10.58 -17.19
C GLU A 148 3.41 -9.95 -17.68
N ALA A 149 3.59 -8.64 -17.48
CA ALA A 149 4.81 -7.93 -17.83
C ALA A 149 6.04 -8.47 -17.07
N ILE A 150 5.90 -8.80 -15.79
CA ILE A 150 6.96 -9.42 -14.99
C ILE A 150 7.31 -10.81 -15.54
N GLU A 151 6.33 -11.63 -15.88
CA GLU A 151 6.53 -12.95 -16.47
C GLU A 151 7.30 -12.87 -17.80
N ILE A 152 6.95 -11.90 -18.65
CA ILE A 152 7.67 -11.66 -19.92
C ILE A 152 9.12 -11.23 -19.65
N CYS A 153 9.35 -10.31 -18.71
CA CYS A 153 10.71 -9.92 -18.31
C CYS A 153 11.54 -11.12 -17.85
N GLN A 154 10.99 -11.95 -16.96
CA GLN A 154 11.68 -13.11 -16.43
C GLN A 154 12.01 -14.15 -17.52
N ASN A 155 11.07 -14.41 -18.44
CA ASN A 155 11.27 -15.28 -19.59
C ASN A 155 12.35 -14.74 -20.55
N ALA A 156 12.51 -13.42 -20.62
CA ALA A 156 13.55 -12.75 -21.38
C ALA A 156 14.91 -12.67 -20.64
N GLY A 157 15.04 -13.31 -19.45
CA GLY A 157 16.25 -13.33 -18.64
C GLY A 157 16.47 -12.08 -17.80
N ILE A 158 15.48 -11.19 -17.66
CA ILE A 158 15.56 -9.98 -16.86
C ILE A 158 15.12 -10.30 -15.43
N LYS A 159 16.00 -10.03 -14.47
CA LYS A 159 15.72 -10.21 -13.03
C LYS A 159 14.92 -9.02 -12.50
N VAL A 160 13.65 -9.23 -12.17
CA VAL A 160 12.81 -8.20 -11.59
C VAL A 160 12.98 -8.18 -10.06
N LYS A 161 13.23 -6.98 -9.50
CA LYS A 161 13.41 -6.78 -8.07
C LYS A 161 12.47 -5.67 -7.58
N MET A 162 11.86 -5.89 -6.42
CA MET A 162 10.99 -4.90 -5.77
C MET A 162 11.75 -4.17 -4.66
N ILE A 163 11.77 -2.85 -4.71
CA ILE A 163 12.37 -2.00 -3.69
C ILE A 163 11.30 -1.03 -3.19
N THR A 164 10.88 -1.17 -1.93
CA THR A 164 9.77 -0.40 -1.37
C THR A 164 10.05 0.15 0.02
N GLY A 165 9.37 1.24 0.38
CA GLY A 165 9.30 1.75 1.75
C GLY A 165 8.34 0.97 2.65
N ASP A 166 7.54 0.04 2.10
CA ASP A 166 6.54 -0.73 2.81
C ASP A 166 7.14 -1.76 3.77
N GLN A 167 6.27 -2.29 4.63
CA GLN A 167 6.63 -3.35 5.56
C GLN A 167 6.97 -4.65 4.81
N GLN A 168 7.85 -5.44 5.41
CA GLN A 168 8.35 -6.69 4.83
C GLN A 168 7.23 -7.66 4.46
N PHE A 169 6.22 -7.82 5.33
CA PHE A 169 5.10 -8.72 5.06
C PHE A 169 4.27 -8.25 3.86
N THR A 170 3.99 -6.95 3.77
CA THR A 170 3.28 -6.32 2.65
C THR A 170 4.05 -6.53 1.33
N ALA A 171 5.34 -6.19 1.32
CA ALA A 171 6.19 -6.34 0.14
C ALA A 171 6.28 -7.80 -0.31
N THR A 172 6.39 -8.75 0.63
CA THR A 172 6.46 -10.18 0.31
C THR A 172 5.13 -10.70 -0.25
N ALA A 173 3.99 -10.26 0.30
CA ALA A 173 2.67 -10.67 -0.20
C ALA A 173 2.42 -10.16 -1.61
N ILE A 174 2.70 -8.88 -1.89
CA ILE A 174 2.61 -8.30 -3.24
C ILE A 174 3.59 -8.99 -4.20
N GLY A 175 4.83 -9.22 -3.77
CA GLY A 175 5.84 -9.89 -4.59
C GLY A 175 5.46 -11.33 -4.97
N LYS A 176 4.77 -12.06 -4.09
CA LYS A 176 4.20 -13.40 -4.40
C LYS A 176 3.06 -13.31 -5.40
N GLU A 177 2.14 -12.37 -5.22
CA GLU A 177 1.01 -12.16 -6.12
C GLU A 177 1.48 -11.83 -7.54
N LEU A 178 2.53 -11.00 -7.65
CA LEU A 178 3.14 -10.59 -8.92
C LEU A 178 4.12 -11.64 -9.51
N GLY A 179 4.45 -12.71 -8.79
CA GLY A 179 5.42 -13.71 -9.27
C GLY A 179 6.88 -13.26 -9.21
N ILE A 180 7.21 -12.19 -8.46
CA ILE A 180 8.60 -11.73 -8.24
C ILE A 180 9.36 -12.69 -7.32
N THR A 181 8.64 -13.33 -6.39
CA THR A 181 9.20 -14.29 -5.44
C THR A 181 8.23 -15.44 -5.20
N ASP A 182 8.76 -16.63 -4.94
CA ASP A 182 8.03 -17.78 -4.42
C ASP A 182 7.93 -17.75 -2.87
N GLY A 183 8.72 -16.87 -2.23
CA GLY A 183 8.83 -16.74 -0.77
C GLY A 183 9.92 -17.61 -0.16
N GLY A 184 10.71 -18.32 -0.95
CA GLY A 184 11.84 -19.13 -0.46
C GLY A 184 12.98 -18.25 0.09
N ILE A 185 13.21 -17.08 -0.50
CA ILE A 185 14.22 -16.12 -0.04
C ILE A 185 13.50 -14.98 0.71
N PRO A 186 13.82 -14.75 1.99
CA PRO A 186 13.22 -13.67 2.76
C PRO A 186 13.54 -12.30 2.16
N ALA A 187 12.58 -11.37 2.24
CA ALA A 187 12.82 -9.99 1.87
C ALA A 187 13.88 -9.35 2.77
N VAL A 188 14.78 -8.57 2.19
CA VAL A 188 15.81 -7.83 2.93
C VAL A 188 15.20 -6.55 3.48
N ASN A 189 15.37 -6.31 4.77
CA ASN A 189 14.91 -5.09 5.42
C ASN A 189 15.97 -4.00 5.36
N GLY A 190 15.57 -2.73 5.15
CA GLY A 190 16.47 -1.59 5.13
C GLY A 190 17.35 -1.45 6.39
N SER A 191 16.81 -1.84 7.57
CA SER A 191 17.60 -1.86 8.82
C SER A 191 18.78 -2.84 8.79
N SER A 192 18.71 -3.90 7.99
CA SER A 192 19.82 -4.84 7.76
C SER A 192 20.85 -4.26 6.80
N ILE A 193 20.39 -3.56 5.74
CA ILE A 193 21.26 -2.93 4.74
C ILE A 193 22.26 -1.96 5.38
N ILE A 194 21.85 -1.24 6.43
CA ILE A 194 22.74 -0.30 7.15
C ILE A 194 23.97 -1.02 7.69
N LYS A 195 23.83 -2.28 8.09
CA LYS A 195 24.89 -3.05 8.74
C LYS A 195 25.79 -3.82 7.76
N PHE A 196 25.34 -3.98 6.52
CA PHE A 196 26.05 -4.76 5.51
C PHE A 196 27.37 -4.09 5.11
N ASN A 197 28.43 -4.89 5.10
CA ASN A 197 29.65 -4.55 4.39
C ASN A 197 29.42 -4.70 2.87
N GLU A 198 30.44 -4.44 2.05
CA GLU A 198 30.31 -4.46 0.60
C GLU A 198 30.02 -5.88 0.05
N ALA A 199 30.67 -6.90 0.59
CA ALA A 199 30.43 -8.29 0.18
C ALA A 199 29.01 -8.75 0.52
N GLU A 200 28.53 -8.47 1.75
CA GLU A 200 27.16 -8.79 2.17
C GLU A 200 26.12 -8.01 1.36
N MET A 201 26.42 -6.77 0.99
CA MET A 201 25.54 -5.97 0.14
C MET A 201 25.45 -6.56 -1.27
N ASN A 202 26.56 -6.98 -1.85
CA ASN A 202 26.62 -7.61 -3.16
C ASN A 202 25.86 -8.94 -3.18
N GLU A 203 26.05 -9.76 -2.14
CA GLU A 203 25.29 -11.01 -1.98
C GLU A 203 23.79 -10.77 -1.88
N ALA A 204 23.38 -9.82 -1.03
CA ALA A 204 21.98 -9.45 -0.86
C ALA A 204 21.38 -8.88 -2.16
N ALA A 205 22.10 -8.01 -2.87
CA ALA A 205 21.65 -7.41 -4.12
C ALA A 205 21.43 -8.47 -5.21
N THR A 206 22.31 -9.49 -5.26
CA THR A 206 22.20 -10.59 -6.24
C THR A 206 21.05 -11.54 -5.93
N ASN A 207 21.00 -12.04 -4.69
CA ASN A 207 20.14 -13.16 -4.32
C ASN A 207 18.71 -12.73 -3.95
N SER A 208 18.52 -11.55 -3.38
CA SER A 208 17.19 -11.12 -2.94
C SER A 208 16.41 -10.45 -4.08
N THR A 209 15.13 -10.76 -4.14
CA THR A 209 14.17 -10.15 -5.09
C THR A 209 13.35 -9.04 -4.47
N ILE A 210 13.27 -8.96 -3.12
CA ILE A 210 12.46 -7.98 -2.40
C ILE A 210 13.28 -7.25 -1.35
N PHE A 211 13.20 -5.92 -1.37
CA PHE A 211 13.81 -5.02 -0.40
C PHE A 211 12.71 -4.14 0.20
N SER A 212 12.57 -4.17 1.54
CA SER A 212 11.50 -3.52 2.30
C SER A 212 12.05 -2.46 3.26
N ARG A 213 11.27 -1.44 3.59
CA ARG A 213 11.67 -0.35 4.49
C ARG A 213 12.96 0.35 4.06
N VAL A 214 13.13 0.51 2.74
CA VAL A 214 14.36 1.03 2.13
C VAL A 214 14.30 2.55 2.06
N THR A 215 15.38 3.22 2.48
CA THR A 215 15.56 4.67 2.32
C THR A 215 16.13 5.02 0.93
N PRO A 216 16.07 6.29 0.49
CA PRO A 216 16.64 6.72 -0.80
C PRO A 216 18.11 6.34 -0.97
N ASP A 217 18.96 6.56 0.05
CA ASP A 217 20.39 6.21 0.01
C ASP A 217 20.60 4.71 -0.14
N GLN A 218 19.74 3.90 0.48
CA GLN A 218 19.81 2.46 0.36
C GLN A 218 19.37 1.98 -1.03
N LYS A 219 18.40 2.65 -1.68
CA LYS A 219 18.02 2.39 -3.08
C LYS A 219 19.22 2.59 -4.00
N MET A 220 19.93 3.72 -3.87
CA MET A 220 21.17 3.96 -4.61
C MET A 220 22.24 2.88 -4.35
N ARG A 221 22.39 2.46 -3.09
CA ARG A 221 23.36 1.44 -2.72
C ARG A 221 23.05 0.09 -3.36
N ILE A 222 21.77 -0.30 -3.46
CA ILE A 222 21.33 -1.52 -4.15
C ILE A 222 21.67 -1.43 -5.64
N VAL A 223 21.33 -0.32 -6.31
CA VAL A 223 21.63 -0.08 -7.73
C VAL A 223 23.13 -0.15 -7.98
N SER A 224 23.92 0.57 -7.19
CA SER A 224 25.38 0.57 -7.34
C SER A 224 26.01 -0.79 -7.12
N SER A 225 25.49 -1.57 -6.17
CA SER A 225 25.95 -2.94 -5.91
C SER A 225 25.73 -3.87 -7.10
N LEU A 226 24.58 -3.77 -7.75
CA LEU A 226 24.26 -4.54 -8.96
C LEU A 226 25.17 -4.13 -10.13
N GLN A 227 25.38 -2.82 -10.33
CA GLN A 227 26.26 -2.29 -11.38
C GLN A 227 27.72 -2.73 -11.17
N ASN A 228 28.22 -2.73 -9.93
CA ASN A 228 29.57 -3.18 -9.59
C ASN A 228 29.78 -4.67 -9.89
N GLN A 229 28.71 -5.44 -9.99
CA GLN A 229 28.73 -6.85 -10.37
C GLN A 229 28.57 -7.06 -11.89
N GLY A 230 28.53 -5.98 -12.68
CA GLY A 230 28.40 -6.02 -14.13
C GLY A 230 26.98 -6.13 -14.66
N GLU A 231 25.96 -6.00 -13.78
CA GLU A 231 24.56 -5.99 -14.21
C GLU A 231 24.17 -4.62 -14.80
N ILE A 232 23.38 -4.64 -15.86
CA ILE A 232 22.73 -3.44 -16.42
C ILE A 232 21.41 -3.23 -15.68
N VAL A 233 21.29 -2.12 -14.99
CA VAL A 233 20.16 -1.84 -14.09
C VAL A 233 19.22 -0.79 -14.67
N ALA A 234 17.97 -1.16 -14.88
CA ALA A 234 16.86 -0.24 -15.07
C ALA A 234 16.18 0.00 -13.73
N MET A 235 15.96 1.25 -13.36
CA MET A 235 15.28 1.64 -12.12
C MET A 235 14.00 2.39 -12.43
N THR A 236 12.88 1.96 -11.85
CA THR A 236 11.60 2.69 -11.95
C THR A 236 11.28 3.41 -10.66
N GLY A 237 10.67 4.61 -10.76
CA GLY A 237 10.25 5.37 -9.59
C GLY A 237 9.30 6.51 -9.94
N ASP A 238 8.58 7.01 -8.95
CA ASP A 238 7.60 8.09 -9.08
C ASP A 238 7.85 9.25 -8.11
N GLY A 239 8.58 9.02 -7.04
CA GLY A 239 8.78 9.98 -5.96
C GLY A 239 10.11 10.73 -6.00
N VAL A 240 10.16 11.85 -5.29
CA VAL A 240 11.41 12.60 -5.02
C VAL A 240 12.49 11.71 -4.40
N ASN A 241 12.06 10.73 -3.59
CA ASN A 241 12.92 9.76 -2.94
C ASN A 241 13.57 8.75 -3.90
N ASP A 242 13.07 8.65 -5.13
CA ASP A 242 13.58 7.74 -6.15
C ASP A 242 14.60 8.41 -7.07
N ALA A 243 14.55 9.74 -7.19
CA ALA A 243 15.37 10.51 -8.11
C ALA A 243 16.87 10.20 -8.04
N PRO A 244 17.51 10.05 -6.86
CA PRO A 244 18.93 9.68 -6.79
C PRO A 244 19.21 8.30 -7.37
N ALA A 245 18.31 7.33 -7.16
CA ALA A 245 18.45 5.97 -7.69
C ALA A 245 18.15 5.90 -9.19
N LEU A 246 17.16 6.69 -9.67
CA LEU A 246 16.87 6.86 -11.10
C LEU A 246 18.08 7.38 -11.85
N SER A 247 18.66 8.49 -11.39
CA SER A 247 19.86 9.10 -12.01
C SER A 247 21.10 8.20 -11.91
N ARG A 248 21.18 7.30 -10.92
CA ARG A 248 22.31 6.38 -10.74
C ARG A 248 22.22 5.14 -11.64
N ALA A 249 21.02 4.69 -11.98
CA ALA A 249 20.80 3.51 -12.80
C ALA A 249 21.40 3.66 -14.23
N ASN A 250 21.53 2.57 -14.97
CA ASN A 250 21.91 2.64 -16.39
C ASN A 250 20.76 3.19 -17.23
N ILE A 251 19.51 2.95 -16.78
CA ILE A 251 18.28 3.52 -17.33
C ILE A 251 17.36 3.88 -16.19
N GLY A 252 17.13 5.17 -15.95
CA GLY A 252 16.10 5.67 -15.05
C GLY A 252 14.76 5.80 -15.76
N ILE A 253 13.68 5.31 -15.15
CA ILE A 253 12.33 5.32 -15.74
C ILE A 253 11.36 5.96 -14.75
N ALA A 254 10.78 7.10 -15.09
CA ALA A 254 9.80 7.80 -14.26
C ALA A 254 8.37 7.56 -14.75
N MET A 255 7.43 7.66 -13.79
CA MET A 255 6.00 7.67 -14.08
C MET A 255 5.57 9.03 -14.62
N GLY A 256 4.73 9.07 -15.68
CA GLY A 256 4.34 10.29 -16.36
C GLY A 256 3.15 11.00 -15.70
N ILE A 257 2.22 10.25 -15.14
CA ILE A 257 1.01 10.76 -14.48
C ILE A 257 1.26 10.97 -12.99
N SER A 258 1.65 9.91 -12.28
CA SER A 258 1.89 9.94 -10.81
C SER A 258 3.27 10.46 -10.44
N GLY A 259 4.23 10.44 -11.37
CA GLY A 259 5.61 10.84 -11.11
C GLY A 259 5.75 12.34 -10.82
N THR A 260 6.55 12.66 -9.79
CA THR A 260 6.94 14.03 -9.48
C THR A 260 7.86 14.59 -10.56
N ASP A 261 7.88 15.92 -10.73
CA ASP A 261 8.78 16.59 -11.69
C ASP A 261 10.24 16.24 -11.42
N VAL A 262 10.63 16.13 -10.13
CA VAL A 262 11.98 15.74 -9.72
C VAL A 262 12.34 14.31 -10.19
N ALA A 263 11.40 13.37 -10.14
CA ALA A 263 11.63 12.02 -10.63
C ALA A 263 11.74 12.00 -12.17
N LYS A 264 10.89 12.77 -12.86
CA LYS A 264 10.92 12.90 -14.33
C LYS A 264 12.23 13.54 -14.83
N ASP A 265 12.70 14.59 -14.15
CA ASP A 265 13.97 15.25 -14.47
C ASP A 265 15.19 14.37 -14.25
N ALA A 266 15.10 13.41 -13.32
CA ALA A 266 16.17 12.47 -12.99
C ALA A 266 16.18 11.20 -13.87
N ALA A 267 15.15 10.99 -14.68
CA ALA A 267 14.96 9.78 -15.48
C ALA A 267 15.37 9.98 -16.95
N ASP A 268 15.83 8.90 -17.59
CA ASP A 268 16.13 8.85 -19.02
C ASP A 268 14.87 8.62 -19.86
N MET A 269 13.84 7.99 -19.27
CA MET A 269 12.57 7.64 -19.92
C MET A 269 11.39 7.96 -19.02
N VAL A 270 10.26 8.39 -19.61
CA VAL A 270 9.01 8.68 -18.89
C VAL A 270 7.87 7.85 -19.48
N LEU A 271 7.21 7.07 -18.64
CA LEU A 271 6.02 6.29 -19.03
C LEU A 271 4.78 7.16 -19.00
N GLN A 272 4.26 7.53 -20.16
CA GLN A 272 3.17 8.51 -20.31
C GLN A 272 1.86 8.10 -19.62
N ASP A 273 1.61 6.81 -19.47
CA ASP A 273 0.38 6.23 -18.93
C ASP A 273 0.59 5.48 -17.61
N ASP A 274 1.79 5.58 -17.00
CA ASP A 274 2.23 4.87 -15.79
C ASP A 274 2.10 3.34 -15.91
N ASN A 275 2.09 2.81 -17.12
CA ASN A 275 1.95 1.37 -17.33
C ASN A 275 3.32 0.69 -17.39
N PHE A 276 3.62 -0.10 -16.35
CA PHE A 276 4.85 -0.88 -16.25
C PHE A 276 5.06 -1.84 -17.46
N ALA A 277 3.97 -2.34 -18.07
CA ALA A 277 4.07 -3.22 -19.23
C ALA A 277 4.77 -2.56 -20.44
N ASN A 278 4.74 -1.23 -20.55
CA ASN A 278 5.43 -0.50 -21.62
C ASN A 278 6.97 -0.54 -21.50
N ILE A 279 7.50 -0.88 -20.31
CA ILE A 279 8.95 -1.16 -20.17
C ILE A 279 9.34 -2.38 -20.98
N VAL A 280 8.49 -3.42 -20.99
CA VAL A 280 8.72 -4.64 -21.79
C VAL A 280 8.81 -4.30 -23.27
N ASN A 281 7.88 -3.49 -23.77
CA ASN A 281 7.87 -3.02 -25.15
C ASN A 281 9.15 -2.25 -25.49
N ALA A 282 9.60 -1.36 -24.60
CA ALA A 282 10.84 -0.61 -24.79
C ALA A 282 12.08 -1.51 -24.83
N VAL A 283 12.13 -2.57 -24.01
CA VAL A 283 13.21 -3.56 -24.05
C VAL A 283 13.19 -4.36 -25.35
N GLU A 284 12.01 -4.77 -25.81
CA GLU A 284 11.83 -5.49 -27.06
C GLU A 284 12.30 -4.67 -28.26
N GLU A 285 11.85 -3.41 -28.37
CA GLU A 285 12.26 -2.49 -29.43
C GLU A 285 13.77 -2.20 -29.39
N GLY A 286 14.35 -2.01 -28.20
CA GLY A 286 15.78 -1.83 -28.07
C GLY A 286 16.59 -3.05 -28.51
N ARG A 287 16.14 -4.26 -28.21
CA ARG A 287 16.76 -5.51 -28.68
C ARG A 287 16.64 -5.69 -30.19
N ASN A 288 15.46 -5.40 -30.75
CA ASN A 288 15.23 -5.46 -32.19
C ASN A 288 16.12 -4.47 -32.94
N CYS A 289 16.27 -3.25 -32.44
CA CYS A 289 17.15 -2.23 -33.02
C CYS A 289 18.62 -2.72 -33.03
N LEU A 290 19.11 -3.32 -31.95
CA LEU A 290 20.48 -3.88 -31.87
C LEU A 290 20.69 -5.01 -32.86
N LEU A 291 19.73 -5.91 -33.01
CA LEU A 291 19.84 -7.02 -33.97
C LEU A 291 19.91 -6.50 -35.41
N TYR A 292 19.04 -5.53 -35.75
CA TYR A 292 19.03 -4.95 -37.11
C TYR A 292 20.33 -4.20 -37.45
N THR A 293 20.92 -3.49 -36.48
CA THR A 293 22.20 -2.77 -36.70
C THR A 293 23.40 -3.72 -36.76
N SER A 294 23.35 -4.85 -36.04
CA SER A 294 24.37 -5.89 -36.08
C SER A 294 24.39 -6.62 -37.44
N ASP A 295 23.22 -7.06 -37.91
CA ASP A 295 23.10 -7.71 -39.21
C ASP A 295 23.52 -6.81 -40.38
N ALA A 296 23.21 -5.49 -40.29
CA ALA A 296 23.65 -4.53 -41.31
C ALA A 296 25.17 -4.27 -41.29
N ALA A 297 25.86 -4.55 -40.17
CA ALA A 297 27.32 -4.43 -40.10
C ALA A 297 28.05 -5.68 -40.65
N ASP A 298 27.41 -6.83 -40.66
CA ASP A 298 27.96 -8.07 -41.19
C ASP A 298 27.82 -8.15 -42.74
N ASP A 299 26.96 -7.34 -43.37
CA ASP A 299 26.75 -7.22 -44.81
C ASP A 299 27.67 -6.18 -45.49
N CYS A 300 28.62 -5.56 -44.79
CA CYS A 300 29.63 -4.64 -45.29
C CYS A 300 31.04 -5.25 -45.22
#